data_9b00f8696dfc21d22e6b79dbcb026b31
#
_entry.id   9b00f8696dfc21d22e6b79dbcb026b31
#
_cell.length_a   1.000
_cell.length_b   1.000
_cell.length_c   1.000
_cell.angle_alpha   90.00
_cell.angle_beta   90.00
_cell.angle_gamma   90.00
#
_symmetry.space_group_name_H-M   'P 1'
#
loop_
_entity.id
_entity.type
_entity.pdbx_description
1 polymer ?
#
loop_
_entity_poly.entity_id
_entity_poly.type
_entity_poly.pdbx_seq_one_letter_code
_entity_poly.pdbx_strand_id
1 'polypeptide(L)'
;MQIMSQSILSLRNATIFQEGKIILSDVNLEVKQGEFIYIIGKTGSGKSSLLKTLYADLELKEGAGHIVDFDLATLKEDDIPFLRRKIGIVFQDFKLLPDRTVKDNMLFVLKATGWTDSSEMLQKIDEVLDKV
;
A
#
# COMPACT_ATOMS: atom_id res chain seq x y z
N MET A 1 4.44 25.82 -19.99
CA MET A 1 4.68 24.37 -19.93
C MET A 1 3.93 23.82 -18.71
N GLN A 2 2.74 23.27 -18.91
CA GLN A 2 2.02 22.61 -17.82
C GLN A 2 2.76 21.32 -17.50
N ILE A 3 3.34 21.23 -16.30
CA ILE A 3 3.78 19.98 -15.74
C ILE A 3 2.49 19.20 -15.45
N MET A 4 2.12 18.28 -16.33
CA MET A 4 1.03 17.34 -16.04
C MET A 4 1.47 16.54 -14.82
N SER A 5 0.82 16.76 -13.67
CA SER A 5 1.10 15.99 -12.46
C SER A 5 0.77 14.53 -12.77
N GLN A 6 1.78 13.69 -12.68
CA GLN A 6 1.66 12.27 -13.01
C GLN A 6 0.72 11.60 -12.00
N SER A 7 -0.28 10.88 -12.51
CA SER A 7 -1.14 10.04 -11.67
C SER A 7 -0.31 8.94 -11.04
N ILE A 8 -0.32 8.85 -9.71
CA ILE A 8 0.39 7.82 -8.95
C ILE A 8 -0.51 6.65 -8.57
N LEU A 9 -1.82 6.84 -8.66
CA LEU A 9 -2.83 5.81 -8.42
C LEU A 9 -4.03 6.08 -9.30
N SER A 10 -4.52 5.05 -9.97
CA SER A 10 -5.79 5.11 -10.69
C SER A 10 -6.53 3.78 -10.59
N LEU A 11 -7.84 3.87 -10.43
CA LEU A 11 -8.78 2.77 -10.64
C LEU A 11 -9.82 3.22 -11.65
N ARG A 12 -10.17 2.34 -12.58
CA ARG A 12 -11.19 2.60 -13.61
C ARG A 12 -12.13 1.42 -13.73
N ASN A 13 -13.43 1.67 -13.51
CA ASN A 13 -14.48 0.68 -13.54
C ASN A 13 -14.12 -0.59 -12.73
N ALA A 14 -13.43 -0.40 -11.62
CA ALA A 14 -12.91 -1.48 -10.80
C ALA A 14 -14.02 -2.10 -9.95
N THR A 15 -14.12 -3.43 -9.97
CA THR A 15 -14.99 -4.20 -9.09
C THR A 15 -14.15 -4.92 -8.07
N ILE A 16 -14.42 -4.69 -6.79
CA ILE A 16 -13.67 -5.26 -5.68
C ILE A 16 -14.48 -6.40 -5.07
N PHE A 17 -13.85 -7.56 -5.04
CA PHE A 17 -14.39 -8.79 -4.47
C PHE A 17 -13.70 -9.14 -3.15
N GLN A 18 -14.47 -9.70 -2.24
CA GLN A 18 -13.94 -10.35 -1.04
C GLN A 18 -14.79 -11.58 -0.75
N GLU A 19 -14.13 -12.73 -0.55
CA GLU A 19 -14.79 -14.03 -0.29
C GLU A 19 -15.88 -14.36 -1.34
N GLY A 20 -15.59 -14.06 -2.61
CA GLY A 20 -16.51 -14.31 -3.73
C GLY A 20 -17.70 -13.36 -3.84
N LYS A 21 -17.80 -12.36 -2.97
CA LYS A 21 -18.87 -11.36 -3.01
C LYS A 21 -18.36 -10.04 -3.55
N ILE A 22 -19.19 -9.34 -4.30
CA ILE A 22 -18.92 -7.96 -4.71
C ILE A 22 -19.08 -7.05 -3.49
N ILE A 23 -18.03 -6.34 -3.15
CA ILE A 23 -18.00 -5.34 -2.07
C ILE A 23 -18.18 -3.93 -2.62
N LEU A 24 -17.50 -3.62 -3.71
CA LEU A 24 -17.61 -2.35 -4.43
C LEU A 24 -17.65 -2.64 -5.93
N SER A 25 -18.47 -1.89 -6.66
CA SER A 25 -18.55 -1.94 -8.12
C SER A 25 -18.38 -0.57 -8.72
N ASP A 26 -17.85 -0.52 -9.94
CA ASP A 26 -17.63 0.71 -10.72
C ASP A 26 -16.82 1.76 -9.97
N VAL A 27 -15.77 1.34 -9.28
CA VAL A 27 -14.88 2.25 -8.56
C VAL A 27 -13.99 2.99 -9.55
N ASN A 28 -14.09 4.30 -9.51
CA ASN A 28 -13.27 5.21 -10.30
C ASN A 28 -12.56 6.17 -9.34
N LEU A 29 -11.23 6.12 -9.31
CA LEU A 29 -10.39 6.91 -8.42
C LEU A 29 -9.12 7.30 -9.16
N GLU A 30 -8.72 8.54 -9.06
CA GLU A 30 -7.42 9.00 -9.53
C GLU A 30 -6.77 9.85 -8.45
N VAL A 31 -5.51 9.58 -8.17
CA VAL A 31 -4.69 10.34 -7.21
C VAL A 31 -3.40 10.77 -7.89
N LYS A 32 -3.11 12.05 -7.84
CA LYS A 32 -1.91 12.65 -8.40
C LYS A 32 -0.84 12.85 -7.32
N GLN A 33 0.38 13.01 -7.75
CA GLN A 33 1.48 13.29 -6.83
C GLN A 33 1.21 14.53 -5.98
N GLY A 34 1.41 14.42 -4.67
CA GLY A 34 1.21 15.51 -3.72
C GLY A 34 -0.23 15.69 -3.22
N GLU A 35 -1.18 14.90 -3.72
CA GLU A 35 -2.56 14.94 -3.22
C GLU A 35 -2.72 14.18 -1.91
N PHE A 36 -3.65 14.65 -1.10
CA PHE A 36 -4.12 14.01 0.12
C PHE A 36 -5.61 13.70 -0.02
N ILE A 37 -5.99 12.43 0.06
CA ILE A 37 -7.35 11.95 -0.18
C ILE A 37 -7.94 11.35 1.09
N TYR A 38 -9.15 11.78 1.46
CA TYR A 38 -9.96 11.12 2.48
C TYR A 38 -10.94 10.13 1.85
N ILE A 39 -10.93 8.88 2.30
CA ILE A 39 -11.94 7.89 1.96
C ILE A 39 -12.94 7.82 3.12
N ILE A 40 -14.14 8.31 2.90
CA ILE A 40 -15.19 8.38 3.89
C ILE A 40 -16.35 7.44 3.56
N GLY A 41 -17.00 6.92 4.56
CA GLY A 41 -18.15 6.02 4.42
C GLY A 41 -18.47 5.33 5.75
N LYS A 42 -19.66 4.74 5.84
CA LYS A 42 -20.08 3.97 7.01
C LYS A 42 -19.18 2.76 7.24
N THR A 43 -19.14 2.24 8.48
CA THR A 43 -18.51 0.96 8.79
C THR A 43 -19.12 -0.14 7.90
N GLY A 44 -18.27 -0.99 7.30
CA GLY A 44 -18.71 -2.04 6.38
C GLY A 44 -18.99 -1.58 4.94
N SER A 45 -18.73 -0.31 4.59
CA SER A 45 -18.95 0.21 3.23
C SER A 45 -17.86 -0.15 2.21
N GLY A 46 -16.90 -1.01 2.56
CA GLY A 46 -15.86 -1.47 1.62
C GLY A 46 -14.56 -0.65 1.62
N LYS A 47 -14.40 0.37 2.48
CA LYS A 47 -13.16 1.18 2.54
C LYS A 47 -11.90 0.34 2.73
N SER A 48 -11.94 -0.59 3.69
CA SER A 48 -10.82 -1.49 3.95
C SER A 48 -10.54 -2.43 2.77
N SER A 49 -11.57 -2.91 2.08
CA SER A 49 -11.42 -3.76 0.90
C SER A 49 -10.82 -2.99 -0.27
N LEU A 50 -11.18 -1.71 -0.44
CA LEU A 50 -10.54 -0.82 -1.41
C LEU A 50 -9.04 -0.68 -1.12
N LEU A 51 -8.66 -0.34 0.12
CA LEU A 51 -7.25 -0.24 0.51
C LEU A 51 -6.50 -1.57 0.31
N LYS A 52 -7.10 -2.69 0.70
CA LYS A 52 -6.53 -4.03 0.48
C LYS A 52 -6.24 -4.33 -0.98
N THR A 53 -7.10 -3.88 -1.89
CA THR A 53 -6.85 -4.00 -3.33
C THR A 53 -5.66 -3.16 -3.77
N LEU A 54 -5.50 -1.95 -3.22
CA LEU A 54 -4.40 -1.06 -3.58
C LEU A 54 -3.02 -1.58 -3.15
N TYR A 55 -2.92 -2.33 -2.05
CA TYR A 55 -1.65 -2.96 -1.64
C TYR A 55 -1.59 -4.47 -1.94
N ALA A 56 -2.49 -4.94 -2.83
CA ALA A 56 -2.55 -6.32 -3.33
C ALA A 56 -2.71 -7.39 -2.23
N ASP A 57 -3.52 -7.11 -1.20
CA ASP A 57 -4.05 -8.11 -0.28
C ASP A 57 -5.36 -8.73 -0.83
N LEU A 58 -6.06 -8.00 -1.68
CA LEU A 58 -7.12 -8.47 -2.53
C LEU A 58 -6.74 -8.25 -4.00
N GLU A 59 -6.96 -9.27 -4.81
CA GLU A 59 -6.71 -9.22 -6.25
C GLU A 59 -7.74 -8.34 -6.97
N LEU A 60 -7.29 -7.49 -7.90
CA LEU A 60 -8.16 -6.75 -8.80
C LEU A 60 -8.57 -7.64 -9.98
N LYS A 61 -9.77 -8.20 -9.94
CA LYS A 61 -10.27 -9.16 -10.95
C LYS A 61 -10.99 -8.49 -12.11
N GLU A 62 -11.59 -7.33 -11.89
CA GLU A 62 -12.38 -6.63 -12.90
C GLU A 62 -12.04 -5.12 -12.88
N GLY A 63 -11.98 -4.53 -14.06
CA GLY A 63 -11.59 -3.16 -14.27
C GLY A 63 -10.08 -2.99 -14.48
N ALA A 64 -9.61 -1.76 -14.42
CA ALA A 64 -8.20 -1.43 -14.52
C ALA A 64 -7.74 -0.72 -13.24
N GLY A 65 -6.52 -0.99 -12.82
CA GLY A 65 -5.92 -0.36 -11.65
C GLY A 65 -4.41 -0.20 -11.81
N HIS A 66 -3.92 0.96 -11.43
CA HIS A 66 -2.50 1.28 -11.47
C HIS A 66 -2.11 1.97 -10.16
N ILE A 67 -1.01 1.57 -9.58
CA ILE A 67 -0.43 2.23 -8.42
C ILE A 67 1.10 2.25 -8.53
N VAL A 68 1.71 3.44 -8.41
CA VAL A 68 3.13 3.68 -8.67
C VAL A 68 3.48 3.17 -10.07
N ASP A 69 4.30 2.14 -10.20
CA ASP A 69 4.72 1.56 -11.48
C ASP A 69 4.06 0.20 -11.76
N PHE A 70 3.04 -0.19 -11.00
CA PHE A 70 2.42 -1.51 -11.06
C PHE A 70 0.99 -1.46 -11.60
N ASP A 71 0.69 -2.37 -12.52
CA ASP A 71 -0.67 -2.66 -12.97
C ASP A 71 -1.27 -3.73 -12.04
N LEU A 72 -2.34 -3.36 -11.32
CA LEU A 72 -2.98 -4.25 -10.34
C LEU A 72 -3.74 -5.40 -10.99
N ALA A 73 -4.20 -5.25 -12.24
CA ALA A 73 -4.95 -6.28 -12.93
C ALA A 73 -4.06 -7.42 -13.46
N THR A 74 -2.76 -7.15 -13.65
CA THR A 74 -1.78 -8.11 -14.16
C THR A 74 -0.70 -8.48 -13.16
N LEU A 75 -0.80 -7.96 -11.93
CA LEU A 75 0.19 -8.15 -10.87
C LEU A 75 0.30 -9.64 -10.49
N LYS A 76 1.51 -10.16 -10.49
CA LYS A 76 1.80 -11.53 -10.05
C LYS A 76 2.15 -11.57 -8.57
N GLU A 77 1.97 -12.72 -7.93
CA GLU A 77 2.31 -12.92 -6.51
C GLU A 77 3.76 -12.54 -6.21
N ASP A 78 4.70 -12.89 -7.10
CA ASP A 78 6.13 -12.57 -6.96
C ASP A 78 6.42 -11.06 -7.02
N ASP A 79 5.54 -10.26 -7.61
CA ASP A 79 5.70 -8.80 -7.73
C ASP A 79 5.13 -8.04 -6.51
N ILE A 80 4.24 -8.66 -5.74
CA ILE A 80 3.58 -8.03 -4.58
C ILE A 80 4.58 -7.47 -3.55
N PRO A 81 5.66 -8.18 -3.17
CA PRO A 81 6.65 -7.62 -2.25
C PRO A 81 7.32 -6.34 -2.79
N PHE A 82 7.54 -6.25 -4.10
CA PHE A 82 8.13 -5.07 -4.73
C PHE A 82 7.17 -3.89 -4.76
N LEU A 83 5.88 -4.12 -5.04
CA LEU A 83 4.84 -3.11 -4.88
C LEU A 83 4.81 -2.57 -3.45
N ARG A 84 4.73 -3.46 -2.46
CA ARG A 84 4.62 -3.08 -1.04
C ARG A 84 5.83 -2.32 -0.52
N ARG A 85 7.02 -2.49 -1.12
CA ARG A 85 8.22 -1.67 -0.82
C ARG A 85 8.13 -0.24 -1.34
N LYS A 86 7.25 0.02 -2.32
CA LYS A 86 7.06 1.36 -2.92
C LYS A 86 5.99 2.19 -2.20
N ILE A 87 5.21 1.58 -1.33
CA ILE A 87 4.11 2.23 -0.61
C ILE A 87 4.29 2.09 0.90
N GLY A 88 3.90 3.11 1.64
CA GLY A 88 3.81 3.05 3.10
C GLY A 88 2.39 2.74 3.53
N ILE A 89 2.22 1.79 4.46
CA ILE A 89 0.91 1.40 4.97
C ILE A 89 0.92 1.50 6.48
N VAL A 90 -0.05 2.23 7.05
CA VAL A 90 -0.31 2.23 8.49
C VAL A 90 -1.58 1.42 8.72
N PHE A 91 -1.43 0.26 9.36
CA PHE A 91 -2.55 -0.63 9.67
C PHE A 91 -3.28 -0.18 10.94
N GLN A 92 -4.58 -0.44 11.02
CA GLN A 92 -5.40 -0.14 12.18
C GLN A 92 -4.91 -0.87 13.45
N ASP A 93 -4.43 -2.09 13.31
CA ASP A 93 -3.87 -2.93 14.38
C ASP A 93 -2.33 -2.88 14.46
N PHE A 94 -1.74 -1.88 13.80
CA PHE A 94 -0.30 -1.57 13.71
C PHE A 94 0.59 -2.70 13.17
N LYS A 95 0.16 -3.96 13.15
CA LYS A 95 0.93 -5.14 12.69
C LYS A 95 2.34 -5.23 13.29
N LEU A 96 2.49 -4.81 14.54
CA LEU A 96 3.76 -4.89 15.27
C LEU A 96 3.91 -6.27 15.92
N LEU A 97 5.17 -6.68 16.10
CA LEU A 97 5.54 -7.87 16.86
C LEU A 97 5.61 -7.48 18.35
N PRO A 98 4.63 -7.89 19.19
CA PRO A 98 4.49 -7.37 20.56
C PRO A 98 5.55 -7.89 21.53
N ASP A 99 6.21 -9.00 21.18
CA ASP A 99 7.30 -9.62 21.92
C ASP A 99 8.68 -9.00 21.62
N ARG A 100 8.72 -7.95 20.79
CA ARG A 100 9.96 -7.31 20.33
C ARG A 100 9.99 -5.83 20.67
N THR A 101 11.19 -5.31 20.81
CA THR A 101 11.41 -3.87 20.99
C THR A 101 11.04 -3.07 19.71
N VAL A 102 10.89 -1.76 19.83
CA VAL A 102 10.70 -0.86 18.66
C VAL A 102 11.84 -1.06 17.66
N LYS A 103 13.08 -1.06 18.12
CA LYS A 103 14.26 -1.30 17.29
C LYS A 103 14.21 -2.64 16.55
N ASP A 104 13.82 -3.72 17.23
CA ASP A 104 13.76 -5.04 16.64
C ASP A 104 12.63 -5.16 15.60
N ASN A 105 11.50 -4.49 15.83
CA ASN A 105 10.43 -4.36 14.82
C ASN A 105 10.95 -3.65 13.56
N MET A 106 11.68 -2.55 13.71
CA MET A 106 12.24 -1.81 12.58
C MET A 106 13.32 -2.62 11.85
N LEU A 107 14.23 -3.28 12.59
CA LEU A 107 15.23 -4.17 12.01
C LEU A 107 14.60 -5.33 11.23
N PHE A 108 13.49 -5.89 11.73
CA PHE A 108 12.76 -6.94 11.04
C PHE A 108 12.27 -6.48 9.65
N VAL A 109 11.67 -5.29 9.58
CA VAL A 109 11.19 -4.71 8.32
C VAL A 109 12.35 -4.42 7.36
N LEU A 110 13.43 -3.81 7.83
CA LEU A 110 14.59 -3.52 7.00
C LEU A 110 15.20 -4.80 6.40
N LYS A 111 15.39 -5.83 7.20
CA LYS A 111 15.88 -7.14 6.73
C LYS A 111 14.93 -7.78 5.72
N ALA A 112 13.63 -7.78 6.00
CA ALA A 112 12.61 -8.33 5.11
C ALA A 112 12.52 -7.57 3.76
N THR A 113 12.95 -6.31 3.73
CA THR A 113 12.99 -5.48 2.52
C THR A 113 14.35 -5.46 1.80
N GLY A 114 15.28 -6.33 2.25
CA GLY A 114 16.53 -6.59 1.53
C GLY A 114 17.75 -5.79 2.02
N TRP A 115 17.65 -5.12 3.15
CA TRP A 115 18.82 -4.49 3.78
C TRP A 115 19.72 -5.56 4.40
N THR A 116 21.01 -5.49 4.15
CA THR A 116 22.01 -6.47 4.62
C THR A 116 23.06 -5.89 5.54
N ASP A 117 23.38 -4.60 5.39
CA ASP A 117 24.37 -3.93 6.24
C ASP A 117 23.77 -3.48 7.56
N SER A 118 24.32 -3.99 8.67
CA SER A 118 23.83 -3.69 10.01
C SER A 118 24.04 -2.24 10.42
N SER A 119 25.12 -1.60 9.97
CA SER A 119 25.43 -0.21 10.30
C SER A 119 24.46 0.74 9.58
N GLU A 120 24.21 0.49 8.30
CA GLU A 120 23.24 1.27 7.52
C GLU A 120 21.82 1.13 8.08
N MET A 121 21.43 -0.09 8.49
CA MET A 121 20.13 -0.31 9.13
C MET A 121 19.98 0.49 10.42
N LEU A 122 20.99 0.50 11.29
CA LEU A 122 20.95 1.27 12.54
C LEU A 122 20.89 2.77 12.28
N GLN A 123 21.69 3.26 11.36
CA GLN A 123 21.66 4.67 10.95
C GLN A 123 20.28 5.07 10.41
N LYS A 124 19.65 4.19 9.62
CA LYS A 124 18.31 4.44 9.09
C LYS A 124 17.25 4.46 10.18
N ILE A 125 17.36 3.60 11.18
CA ILE A 125 16.46 3.60 12.34
C ILE A 125 16.59 4.91 13.11
N ASP A 126 17.80 5.37 13.42
CA ASP A 126 18.03 6.62 14.12
C ASP A 126 17.47 7.80 13.32
N GLU A 127 17.74 7.86 12.01
CA GLU A 127 17.19 8.90 11.12
C GLU A 127 15.66 8.96 11.15
N VAL A 128 14.98 7.81 11.16
CA VAL A 128 13.51 7.74 11.17
C VAL A 128 12.96 8.15 12.54
N LEU A 129 13.56 7.68 13.62
CA LEU A 129 13.13 8.01 14.98
C LEU A 129 13.31 9.49 15.31
N ASP A 130 14.33 10.16 14.74
CA ASP A 130 14.52 11.60 14.91
C ASP A 130 13.45 12.45 14.21
N LYS A 131 12.67 11.86 13.30
CA LYS A 131 11.59 12.55 12.55
C LYS A 131 10.23 12.47 13.22
N VAL A 132 10.06 11.62 14.23
CA VAL A 132 8.79 11.37 14.93
C VAL A 132 8.97 11.61 16.43
#